data_387f211c5ab4806cc7d67081dc61689a
#
_entry.id   387f211c5ab4806cc7d67081dc61689a
#
_cell.length_a   1.000
_cell.length_b   1.000
_cell.length_c   1.000
_cell.angle_alpha   90.00
_cell.angle_beta   90.00
_cell.angle_gamma   90.00
#
_symmetry.space_group_name_H-M   'P 1'
#
loop_
_entity.id
_entity.type
_entity.pdbx_description
1 polymer ?
#
loop_
_entity_poly.entity_id
_entity_poly.type
_entity_poly.pdbx_seq_one_letter_code
_entity_poly.pdbx_strand_id
1 'polypeptide(L)'
;MTAILLRVLLLLSIGIATVDAAEQAASTREFGRVVVLNSTDPYLPTFVALDSALQEAVREASDVPVEFFSEPMDVYRFSRPQLEAGLTPQLKIKYRDVPIDVIAAYGTAALDYAERHSQDIWPGAAIVFNAVSSAMVGERKLGPRTAGVTVDVDFGNTIGLALKLRPGTSRVAVVAGTAELDYRLSSRLRAELRQYASRLDVDYLVGLPLNDTIAAVRQLPPDAIVLYATMFRDGAGIPLMPREVLRKIAAVSPVPVFGVYEAYLGAGLTAGVIASDASQGRRAGEIIARILDGEAPSAIGLIESTAPNCMADWRQLAKWGISETLLPGDCEILFRDVTVWEKYRWQILLILLLILAQSLMIALLALHRRRLRLAQAELKTAYALRTESEQNASVLRRRLMRFSRERSMGAMVTTISHEISQPLTAIQNYAQAAMRRFQTDPGDKSKLIELLGKIEGQAERAGAITQRVRSLITSRDAQ
;
A
#
# COMPACT_ATOMS: atom_id res chain seq x y z
N MET A 1 7.92 10.51 -75.40
CA MET A 1 7.85 9.41 -74.44
C MET A 1 8.97 9.46 -73.37
N THR A 2 10.17 9.82 -73.68
CA THR A 2 11.32 9.87 -72.75
C THR A 2 11.23 10.95 -71.66
N ALA A 3 10.62 12.13 -71.92
CA ALA A 3 10.51 13.21 -70.93
C ALA A 3 9.44 12.95 -69.83
N ILE A 4 8.42 12.12 -70.12
CA ILE A 4 7.36 11.74 -69.14
C ILE A 4 7.87 10.67 -68.18
N LEU A 5 8.66 9.70 -68.70
CA LEU A 5 9.29 8.66 -67.86
C LEU A 5 10.29 9.25 -66.86
N LEU A 6 11.07 10.28 -67.26
CA LEU A 6 12.04 10.93 -66.39
C LEU A 6 11.36 11.74 -65.26
N ARG A 7 10.19 12.36 -65.54
CA ARG A 7 9.41 13.06 -64.52
C ARG A 7 8.72 12.11 -63.52
N VAL A 8 8.25 10.96 -63.99
CA VAL A 8 7.66 9.93 -63.09
C VAL A 8 8.73 9.27 -62.18
N LEU A 9 9.94 9.01 -62.73
CA LEU A 9 11.05 8.52 -61.93
C LEU A 9 11.54 9.54 -60.88
N LEU A 10 11.56 10.86 -61.25
CA LEU A 10 11.94 11.91 -60.29
C LEU A 10 10.90 12.09 -59.18
N LEU A 11 9.62 11.96 -59.49
CA LEU A 11 8.51 12.03 -58.48
C LEU A 11 8.49 10.78 -57.58
N LEU A 12 8.81 9.62 -58.11
CA LEU A 12 8.98 8.39 -57.31
C LEU A 12 10.20 8.45 -56.39
N SER A 13 11.34 8.99 -56.85
CA SER A 13 12.55 9.14 -56.03
C SER A 13 12.37 10.18 -54.91
N ILE A 14 11.61 11.23 -55.12
CA ILE A 14 11.27 12.23 -54.09
C ILE A 14 10.30 11.61 -53.08
N GLY A 15 9.33 10.79 -53.49
CA GLY A 15 8.41 10.08 -52.59
C GLY A 15 9.09 9.05 -51.71
N ILE A 16 10.07 8.32 -52.24
CA ILE A 16 10.86 7.34 -51.48
C ILE A 16 11.79 8.03 -50.47
N ALA A 17 12.46 9.13 -50.88
CA ALA A 17 13.36 9.88 -49.99
C ALA A 17 12.64 10.56 -48.83
N THR A 18 11.34 10.94 -48.96
CA THR A 18 10.54 11.52 -47.88
C THR A 18 10.01 10.46 -46.89
N VAL A 19 9.78 9.23 -47.37
CA VAL A 19 9.39 8.10 -46.50
C VAL A 19 10.61 7.61 -45.69
N ASP A 20 11.79 7.45 -46.34
CA ASP A 20 13.01 7.10 -45.63
C ASP A 20 13.47 8.17 -44.62
N ALA A 21 13.31 9.46 -44.91
CA ALA A 21 13.63 10.53 -43.97
C ALA A 21 12.70 10.59 -42.79
N ALA A 22 11.41 10.22 -42.97
CA ALA A 22 10.43 10.14 -41.88
C ALA A 22 10.68 8.89 -41.01
N GLU A 23 11.05 7.76 -41.63
CA GLU A 23 11.34 6.50 -40.93
C GLU A 23 12.72 6.55 -40.21
N GLN A 24 13.72 7.24 -40.79
CA GLN A 24 15.00 7.51 -40.11
C GLN A 24 14.90 8.54 -38.98
N ALA A 25 13.98 9.53 -39.08
CA ALA A 25 13.73 10.45 -37.97
C ALA A 25 13.00 9.78 -36.77
N ALA A 26 12.24 8.70 -37.00
CA ALA A 26 11.64 7.88 -35.95
C ALA A 26 12.66 6.95 -35.26
N SER A 27 13.74 6.53 -35.98
CA SER A 27 14.71 5.55 -35.46
C SER A 27 15.87 6.10 -34.62
N THR A 28 15.90 7.42 -34.33
CA THR A 28 16.98 8.07 -33.55
C THR A 28 16.51 8.88 -32.34
N ARG A 29 15.28 8.65 -31.86
CA ARG A 29 14.85 9.30 -30.61
C ARG A 29 15.46 8.55 -29.42
N GLU A 30 16.47 9.15 -28.81
CA GLU A 30 17.12 8.62 -27.61
C GLU A 30 16.19 8.68 -26.38
N PHE A 31 15.26 9.67 -26.35
CA PHE A 31 14.30 9.90 -25.26
C PHE A 31 13.00 10.53 -25.80
N GLY A 32 11.84 10.10 -25.24
CA GLY A 32 10.59 10.83 -25.35
C GLY A 32 10.53 11.94 -24.28
N ARG A 33 9.99 13.11 -24.60
CA ARG A 33 9.85 14.22 -23.64
C ARG A 33 8.42 14.66 -23.50
N VAL A 34 7.94 14.61 -22.25
CA VAL A 34 6.55 14.93 -21.88
C VAL A 34 6.53 16.08 -20.90
N VAL A 35 5.84 17.17 -21.24
CA VAL A 35 5.50 18.24 -20.29
C VAL A 35 4.16 17.95 -19.67
N VAL A 36 4.10 17.86 -18.35
CA VAL A 36 2.87 17.76 -17.57
C VAL A 36 2.44 19.14 -17.14
N LEU A 37 1.47 19.70 -17.82
CA LEU A 37 0.89 21.01 -17.54
C LEU A 37 -0.30 20.85 -16.61
N ASN A 38 -0.13 21.25 -15.36
CA ASN A 38 -1.13 21.03 -14.31
C ASN A 38 -1.90 22.32 -13.97
N SER A 39 -3.23 22.28 -14.11
CA SER A 39 -4.10 23.40 -13.74
C SER A 39 -4.15 23.70 -12.24
N THR A 40 -3.81 22.72 -11.40
CA THR A 40 -4.04 22.74 -9.95
C THR A 40 -2.75 22.82 -9.15
N ASP A 41 -2.87 22.73 -7.83
CA ASP A 41 -1.74 22.51 -6.93
C ASP A 41 -1.14 21.12 -7.17
N PRO A 42 0.19 20.99 -7.38
CA PRO A 42 0.84 19.72 -7.66
C PRO A 42 0.78 18.71 -6.49
N TYR A 43 0.43 19.17 -5.29
CA TYR A 43 0.29 18.32 -4.11
C TYR A 43 -1.14 17.87 -3.81
N LEU A 44 -2.09 18.22 -4.67
CA LEU A 44 -3.45 17.66 -4.55
C LEU A 44 -3.44 16.15 -4.75
N PRO A 45 -4.07 15.37 -3.84
CA PRO A 45 -4.09 13.91 -3.94
C PRO A 45 -4.60 13.39 -5.29
N THR A 46 -5.63 14.03 -5.86
CA THR A 46 -6.14 13.76 -7.21
C THR A 46 -5.04 13.85 -8.26
N PHE A 47 -4.28 14.96 -8.27
CA PHE A 47 -3.20 15.14 -9.24
C PHE A 47 -2.07 14.13 -9.01
N VAL A 48 -1.67 13.91 -7.76
CA VAL A 48 -0.59 12.95 -7.43
C VAL A 48 -0.95 11.53 -7.88
N ALA A 49 -2.18 11.08 -7.63
CA ALA A 49 -2.65 9.75 -8.04
C ALA A 49 -2.69 9.62 -9.57
N LEU A 50 -3.22 10.63 -10.24
CA LEU A 50 -3.34 10.68 -11.70
C LEU A 50 -1.96 10.73 -12.36
N ASP A 51 -1.07 11.64 -11.92
CA ASP A 51 0.25 11.84 -12.50
C ASP A 51 1.15 10.61 -12.30
N SER A 52 1.11 10.00 -11.11
CA SER A 52 1.84 8.76 -10.84
C SER A 52 1.39 7.62 -11.76
N ALA A 53 0.08 7.43 -11.93
CA ALA A 53 -0.46 6.39 -12.79
C ALA A 53 -0.20 6.68 -14.29
N LEU A 54 -0.20 7.94 -14.71
CA LEU A 54 0.17 8.36 -16.05
C LEU A 54 1.64 8.03 -16.33
N GLN A 55 2.55 8.43 -15.46
CA GLN A 55 3.98 8.18 -15.64
C GLN A 55 4.31 6.69 -15.62
N GLU A 56 3.65 5.91 -14.76
CA GLU A 56 3.80 4.46 -14.71
C GLU A 56 3.35 3.82 -16.03
N ALA A 57 2.15 4.17 -16.51
CA ALA A 57 1.62 3.64 -17.76
C ALA A 57 2.47 3.99 -18.99
N VAL A 58 3.01 5.21 -19.03
CA VAL A 58 3.95 5.61 -20.09
C VAL A 58 5.21 4.76 -20.06
N ARG A 59 5.80 4.55 -18.87
CA ARG A 59 7.02 3.73 -18.72
C ARG A 59 6.80 2.25 -19.02
N GLU A 60 5.59 1.74 -18.77
CA GLU A 60 5.22 0.35 -19.05
C GLU A 60 4.95 0.09 -20.53
N ALA A 61 4.39 1.09 -21.24
CA ALA A 61 3.90 0.91 -22.61
C ALA A 61 4.80 1.49 -23.70
N SER A 62 5.71 2.41 -23.39
CA SER A 62 6.60 3.04 -24.37
C SER A 62 7.91 2.26 -24.53
N ASP A 63 8.32 2.03 -25.77
CA ASP A 63 9.58 1.38 -26.12
C ASP A 63 10.80 2.29 -25.88
N VAL A 64 10.60 3.61 -25.70
CA VAL A 64 11.68 4.58 -25.47
C VAL A 64 11.64 5.13 -24.03
N PRO A 65 12.81 5.42 -23.41
CA PRO A 65 12.87 6.11 -22.12
C PRO A 65 12.20 7.49 -22.21
N VAL A 66 11.45 7.87 -21.16
CA VAL A 66 10.68 9.12 -21.17
C VAL A 66 11.09 10.04 -20.03
N GLU A 67 11.41 11.31 -20.39
CA GLU A 67 11.65 12.40 -19.45
C GLU A 67 10.36 13.19 -19.22
N PHE A 68 10.03 13.45 -17.96
CA PHE A 68 8.86 14.22 -17.55
C PHE A 68 9.25 15.57 -16.97
N PHE A 69 8.59 16.63 -17.43
CA PHE A 69 8.73 17.99 -16.93
C PHE A 69 7.40 18.44 -16.34
N SER A 70 7.36 18.86 -15.07
CA SER A 70 6.13 19.29 -14.41
C SER A 70 6.04 20.82 -14.36
N GLU A 71 4.94 21.38 -14.85
CA GLU A 71 4.66 22.81 -14.91
C GLU A 71 3.30 23.12 -14.24
N PRO A 72 3.29 23.43 -12.93
CA PRO A 72 2.07 23.80 -12.23
C PRO A 72 1.63 25.23 -12.60
N MET A 73 0.35 25.39 -12.92
CA MET A 73 -0.25 26.68 -13.24
C MET A 73 -0.95 27.35 -12.05
N ASP A 74 -1.55 26.53 -11.16
CA ASP A 74 -2.28 27.00 -9.96
C ASP A 74 -3.37 28.03 -10.26
N VAL A 75 -4.22 27.74 -11.25
CA VAL A 75 -5.25 28.66 -11.76
C VAL A 75 -6.34 29.04 -10.74
N TYR A 76 -6.42 28.31 -9.63
CA TYR A 76 -7.41 28.60 -8.57
C TYR A 76 -6.94 29.68 -7.59
N ARG A 77 -5.62 29.87 -7.47
CA ARG A 77 -5.03 30.94 -6.63
C ARG A 77 -4.74 32.21 -7.42
N PHE A 78 -4.33 32.06 -8.69
CA PHE A 78 -3.93 33.19 -9.53
C PHE A 78 -4.91 33.38 -10.69
N SER A 79 -5.15 34.61 -11.09
CA SER A 79 -6.02 34.91 -12.25
C SER A 79 -5.33 34.53 -13.57
N ARG A 80 -6.12 34.15 -14.58
CA ARG A 80 -5.59 33.83 -15.92
C ARG A 80 -4.65 34.90 -16.49
N PRO A 81 -5.00 36.19 -16.48
CA PRO A 81 -4.12 37.23 -17.02
C PRO A 81 -2.76 37.28 -16.29
N GLN A 82 -2.76 37.11 -14.97
CA GLN A 82 -1.50 37.08 -14.19
C GLN A 82 -0.63 35.90 -14.56
N LEU A 83 -1.25 34.72 -14.73
CA LEU A 83 -0.55 33.49 -15.12
C LEU A 83 0.03 33.63 -16.52
N GLU A 84 -0.76 34.07 -17.48
CA GLU A 84 -0.29 34.20 -18.88
C GLU A 84 0.83 35.23 -19.01
N ALA A 85 0.74 36.35 -18.30
CA ALA A 85 1.78 37.38 -18.30
C ALA A 85 3.11 36.91 -17.68
N GLY A 86 3.08 36.05 -16.66
CA GLY A 86 4.27 35.54 -15.97
C GLY A 86 4.81 34.23 -16.56
N LEU A 87 3.92 33.26 -16.70
CA LEU A 87 4.30 31.87 -17.06
C LEU A 87 4.74 31.74 -18.53
N THR A 88 4.02 32.36 -19.47
CA THR A 88 4.30 32.20 -20.90
C THR A 88 5.71 32.63 -21.31
N PRO A 89 6.23 33.81 -20.91
CA PRO A 89 7.59 34.20 -21.21
C PRO A 89 8.63 33.28 -20.56
N GLN A 90 8.37 32.85 -19.34
CA GLN A 90 9.24 31.93 -18.61
C GLN A 90 9.36 30.58 -19.30
N LEU A 91 8.25 29.98 -19.71
CA LEU A 91 8.21 28.71 -20.42
C LEU A 91 8.88 28.82 -21.81
N LYS A 92 8.67 29.90 -22.54
CA LYS A 92 9.38 30.17 -23.82
C LYS A 92 10.90 30.17 -23.66
N ILE A 93 11.41 30.73 -22.58
CA ILE A 93 12.85 30.75 -22.29
C ILE A 93 13.32 29.34 -21.88
N LYS A 94 12.60 28.71 -20.97
CA LYS A 94 12.94 27.38 -20.42
C LYS A 94 13.02 26.29 -21.48
N TYR A 95 12.08 26.28 -22.42
CA TYR A 95 11.95 25.22 -23.45
C TYR A 95 12.53 25.62 -24.81
N ARG A 96 13.24 26.76 -24.93
CA ARG A 96 13.78 27.23 -26.21
C ARG A 96 14.55 26.17 -26.97
N ASP A 97 15.41 25.42 -26.27
CA ASP A 97 16.32 24.43 -26.84
C ASP A 97 15.98 23.00 -26.39
N VAL A 98 14.79 22.81 -25.81
CA VAL A 98 14.32 21.53 -25.31
C VAL A 98 13.09 21.13 -26.13
N PRO A 99 13.24 20.26 -27.15
CA PRO A 99 12.11 19.78 -27.92
C PRO A 99 11.20 18.92 -27.03
N ILE A 100 9.90 19.19 -27.06
CA ILE A 100 8.87 18.43 -26.34
C ILE A 100 8.02 17.68 -27.35
N ASP A 101 7.76 16.40 -27.09
CA ASP A 101 6.95 15.55 -27.96
C ASP A 101 5.47 15.61 -27.60
N VAL A 102 5.16 15.60 -26.30
CA VAL A 102 3.79 15.57 -25.81
C VAL A 102 3.60 16.54 -24.64
N ILE A 103 2.47 17.25 -24.64
CA ILE A 103 1.97 18.07 -23.55
C ILE A 103 0.84 17.28 -22.89
N ALA A 104 1.03 16.78 -21.67
CA ALA A 104 -0.02 16.19 -20.86
C ALA A 104 -0.75 17.30 -20.10
N ALA A 105 -1.93 17.68 -20.55
CA ALA A 105 -2.72 18.80 -20.01
C ALA A 105 -3.74 18.29 -18.99
N TYR A 106 -3.52 18.57 -17.69
CA TYR A 106 -4.42 18.22 -16.61
C TYR A 106 -5.47 19.31 -16.36
N GLY A 107 -6.72 19.01 -16.67
CA GLY A 107 -7.87 19.88 -16.46
C GLY A 107 -8.05 20.93 -17.58
N THR A 108 -9.22 21.53 -17.57
CA THR A 108 -9.69 22.44 -18.64
C THR A 108 -8.77 23.64 -18.86
N ALA A 109 -8.25 24.25 -17.79
CA ALA A 109 -7.41 25.42 -17.92
C ALA A 109 -6.05 25.13 -18.54
N ALA A 110 -5.46 23.95 -18.25
CA ALA A 110 -4.24 23.49 -18.87
C ALA A 110 -4.45 23.15 -20.36
N LEU A 111 -5.60 22.51 -20.70
CA LEU A 111 -5.97 22.29 -22.08
C LEU A 111 -6.12 23.62 -22.85
N ASP A 112 -6.85 24.59 -22.29
CA ASP A 112 -7.03 25.93 -22.87
C ASP A 112 -5.69 26.64 -23.11
N TYR A 113 -4.76 26.50 -22.16
CA TYR A 113 -3.43 27.09 -22.27
C TYR A 113 -2.58 26.39 -23.33
N ALA A 114 -2.59 25.08 -23.34
CA ALA A 114 -1.86 24.28 -24.32
C ALA A 114 -2.35 24.56 -25.74
N GLU A 115 -3.67 24.60 -25.98
CA GLU A 115 -4.25 24.90 -27.29
C GLU A 115 -3.82 26.28 -27.81
N ARG A 116 -3.73 27.30 -26.92
CA ARG A 116 -3.36 28.67 -27.32
C ARG A 116 -1.88 28.89 -27.50
N HIS A 117 -1.02 28.21 -26.70
CA HIS A 117 0.40 28.54 -26.60
C HIS A 117 1.36 27.44 -27.06
N SER A 118 0.86 26.22 -27.36
CA SER A 118 1.74 25.10 -27.71
C SER A 118 2.63 25.36 -28.92
N GLN A 119 2.08 26.04 -29.95
CA GLN A 119 2.85 26.37 -31.15
C GLN A 119 4.00 27.34 -30.86
N ASP A 120 3.83 28.22 -29.90
CA ASP A 120 4.80 29.25 -29.53
C ASP A 120 5.85 28.74 -28.56
N ILE A 121 5.50 27.79 -27.69
CA ILE A 121 6.36 27.30 -26.60
C ILE A 121 6.94 25.92 -26.95
N TRP A 122 6.11 25.03 -27.48
CA TRP A 122 6.45 23.63 -27.80
C TRP A 122 6.04 23.26 -29.21
N PRO A 123 6.68 23.86 -30.24
CA PRO A 123 6.28 23.67 -31.62
C PRO A 123 6.36 22.20 -32.02
N GLY A 124 5.27 21.68 -32.56
CA GLY A 124 5.20 20.27 -32.98
C GLY A 124 4.70 19.29 -31.92
N ALA A 125 4.65 19.66 -30.65
CA ALA A 125 4.16 18.78 -29.58
C ALA A 125 2.68 18.38 -29.79
N ALA A 126 2.36 17.13 -29.49
CA ALA A 126 1.00 16.66 -29.36
C ALA A 126 0.39 17.09 -28.01
N ILE A 127 -0.91 17.24 -27.94
CA ILE A 127 -1.62 17.55 -26.69
C ILE A 127 -2.42 16.32 -26.28
N VAL A 128 -2.17 15.80 -25.07
CA VAL A 128 -2.99 14.76 -24.44
C VAL A 128 -3.60 15.34 -23.19
N PHE A 129 -4.92 15.52 -23.18
CA PHE A 129 -5.61 16.05 -22.01
C PHE A 129 -6.28 14.95 -21.19
N ASN A 130 -6.47 15.23 -19.90
CA ASN A 130 -7.25 14.43 -18.96
C ASN A 130 -7.97 15.34 -17.95
N ALA A 131 -8.85 14.76 -17.13
CA ALA A 131 -9.66 15.50 -16.15
C ALA A 131 -10.49 16.64 -16.78
N VAL A 132 -10.98 16.44 -17.99
CA VAL A 132 -11.87 17.36 -18.72
C VAL A 132 -13.19 16.65 -19.03
N SER A 133 -14.34 17.31 -18.76
CA SER A 133 -15.62 16.66 -18.99
C SER A 133 -15.96 16.58 -20.50
N SER A 134 -16.73 15.54 -20.88
CA SER A 134 -17.17 15.33 -22.26
C SER A 134 -17.98 16.52 -22.81
N ALA A 135 -18.81 17.15 -21.97
CA ALA A 135 -19.54 18.34 -22.32
C ALA A 135 -18.63 19.52 -22.73
N MET A 136 -17.54 19.71 -21.95
CA MET A 136 -16.56 20.77 -22.23
C MET A 136 -15.78 20.52 -23.53
N VAL A 137 -15.51 19.25 -23.85
CA VAL A 137 -14.83 18.85 -25.08
C VAL A 137 -15.79 18.97 -26.28
N GLY A 138 -17.06 18.58 -26.11
CA GLY A 138 -18.06 18.62 -27.17
C GLY A 138 -18.36 20.04 -27.71
N GLU A 139 -18.11 21.08 -26.90
CA GLU A 139 -18.24 22.49 -27.30
C GLU A 139 -17.01 23.01 -28.08
N ARG A 140 -15.96 22.18 -28.27
CA ARG A 140 -14.67 22.57 -28.87
C ARG A 140 -14.43 21.91 -30.21
N LYS A 141 -13.68 22.59 -31.05
CA LYS A 141 -13.03 21.99 -32.21
C LYS A 141 -11.58 21.67 -31.81
N LEU A 142 -11.34 20.44 -31.39
CA LEU A 142 -9.98 20.00 -31.06
C LEU A 142 -9.10 20.02 -32.31
N GLY A 143 -7.83 20.42 -32.13
CA GLY A 143 -6.84 20.39 -33.18
C GLY A 143 -6.46 18.99 -33.62
N PRO A 144 -5.88 18.77 -34.80
CA PRO A 144 -5.51 17.44 -35.30
C PRO A 144 -4.39 16.76 -34.50
N ARG A 145 -3.71 17.49 -33.62
CA ARG A 145 -2.67 16.98 -32.72
C ARG A 145 -3.14 16.87 -31.28
N THR A 146 -4.45 16.83 -31.06
CA THR A 146 -5.03 16.72 -29.73
C THR A 146 -5.78 15.40 -29.58
N ALA A 147 -5.46 14.66 -28.55
CA ALA A 147 -6.17 13.49 -28.09
C ALA A 147 -6.42 13.62 -26.57
N GLY A 148 -7.20 12.75 -25.97
CA GLY A 148 -7.34 12.81 -24.53
C GLY A 148 -8.41 11.93 -23.94
N VAL A 149 -8.46 11.97 -22.61
CA VAL A 149 -9.41 11.21 -21.79
C VAL A 149 -10.45 12.17 -21.23
N THR A 150 -11.72 11.93 -21.55
CA THR A 150 -12.84 12.65 -20.94
C THR A 150 -13.29 11.95 -19.67
N VAL A 151 -13.71 12.74 -18.68
CA VAL A 151 -14.27 12.24 -17.43
C VAL A 151 -15.52 13.03 -17.06
N ASP A 152 -16.59 12.34 -16.75
CA ASP A 152 -17.81 12.94 -16.26
C ASP A 152 -18.06 12.54 -14.81
N VAL A 153 -18.38 13.53 -13.99
CA VAL A 153 -18.86 13.28 -12.63
C VAL A 153 -20.31 12.81 -12.67
N ASP A 154 -20.64 11.82 -11.86
CA ASP A 154 -21.96 11.21 -11.82
C ASP A 154 -22.73 11.60 -10.54
N PHE A 155 -23.31 12.77 -10.56
CA PHE A 155 -24.17 13.23 -9.48
C PHE A 155 -25.48 12.45 -9.38
N GLY A 156 -26.06 12.04 -10.51
CA GLY A 156 -27.33 11.31 -10.54
C GLY A 156 -27.26 10.00 -9.78
N ASN A 157 -26.27 9.15 -10.11
CA ASN A 157 -26.05 7.90 -9.40
C ASN A 157 -25.54 8.11 -7.97
N THR A 158 -24.76 9.18 -7.69
CA THR A 158 -24.35 9.53 -6.32
C THR A 158 -25.55 9.91 -5.45
N ILE A 159 -26.51 10.70 -5.97
CA ILE A 159 -27.76 11.00 -5.27
C ILE A 159 -28.56 9.72 -5.03
N GLY A 160 -28.72 8.87 -6.05
CA GLY A 160 -29.39 7.57 -5.94
C GLY A 160 -28.78 6.69 -4.87
N LEU A 161 -27.45 6.60 -4.85
CA LEU A 161 -26.69 5.88 -3.81
C LEU A 161 -26.95 6.47 -2.42
N ALA A 162 -26.86 7.79 -2.26
CA ALA A 162 -27.07 8.47 -0.97
C ALA A 162 -28.47 8.20 -0.41
N LEU A 163 -29.51 8.27 -1.26
CA LEU A 163 -30.90 7.98 -0.90
C LEU A 163 -31.12 6.50 -0.55
N LYS A 164 -30.41 5.59 -1.21
CA LYS A 164 -30.44 4.15 -0.90
C LYS A 164 -29.80 3.88 0.46
N LEU A 165 -28.68 4.54 0.77
CA LEU A 165 -27.96 4.39 2.04
C LEU A 165 -28.68 5.09 3.21
N ARG A 166 -29.51 6.10 2.93
CA ARG A 166 -30.31 6.89 3.88
C ARG A 166 -31.76 7.01 3.42
N PRO A 167 -32.57 5.94 3.49
CA PRO A 167 -33.92 5.92 2.94
C PRO A 167 -34.89 6.97 3.54
N GLY A 168 -34.61 7.42 4.78
CA GLY A 168 -35.41 8.44 5.46
C GLY A 168 -35.03 9.88 5.11
N THR A 169 -34.20 10.10 4.07
CA THR A 169 -33.79 11.44 3.68
C THR A 169 -34.96 12.19 3.05
N SER A 170 -35.26 13.37 3.61
CA SER A 170 -36.23 14.32 3.07
C SER A 170 -35.59 15.66 2.65
N ARG A 171 -34.38 15.94 3.12
CA ARG A 171 -33.65 17.18 2.85
C ARG A 171 -32.25 16.95 2.32
N VAL A 172 -31.82 17.81 1.40
CA VAL A 172 -30.47 17.77 0.78
C VAL A 172 -29.84 19.14 0.87
N ALA A 173 -28.69 19.26 1.52
CA ALA A 173 -27.88 20.47 1.52
C ALA A 173 -26.79 20.36 0.45
N VAL A 174 -26.83 21.21 -0.57
CA VAL A 174 -25.82 21.29 -1.62
C VAL A 174 -24.77 22.31 -1.24
N VAL A 175 -23.53 21.90 -1.11
CA VAL A 175 -22.39 22.77 -0.78
C VAL A 175 -21.48 22.94 -1.98
N ALA A 176 -21.27 24.19 -2.39
CA ALA A 176 -20.31 24.54 -3.43
C ALA A 176 -19.76 25.96 -3.25
N GLY A 177 -18.57 26.21 -3.80
CA GLY A 177 -17.95 27.53 -3.80
C GLY A 177 -18.36 28.42 -4.97
N THR A 178 -17.48 29.40 -5.27
CA THR A 178 -17.69 30.44 -6.29
C THR A 178 -16.66 30.43 -7.42
N ALA A 179 -15.67 29.53 -7.43
CA ALA A 179 -14.78 29.37 -8.56
C ALA A 179 -15.56 28.84 -9.78
N GLU A 180 -15.04 29.04 -10.98
CA GLU A 180 -15.69 28.63 -12.21
C GLU A 180 -16.10 27.15 -12.21
N LEU A 181 -15.21 26.27 -11.74
CA LEU A 181 -15.51 24.84 -11.59
C LEU A 181 -16.59 24.58 -10.53
N ASP A 182 -16.52 25.27 -9.38
CA ASP A 182 -17.52 25.16 -8.30
C ASP A 182 -18.92 25.50 -8.82
N TYR A 183 -19.01 26.57 -9.58
CA TYR A 183 -20.27 27.02 -10.17
C TYR A 183 -20.83 26.05 -11.22
N ARG A 184 -19.97 25.51 -12.08
CA ARG A 184 -20.37 24.50 -13.09
C ARG A 184 -20.91 23.25 -12.44
N LEU A 185 -20.19 22.72 -11.44
CA LEU A 185 -20.60 21.51 -10.72
C LEU A 185 -21.88 21.71 -9.93
N SER A 186 -22.03 22.85 -9.25
CA SER A 186 -23.27 23.17 -8.54
C SER A 186 -24.46 23.33 -9.47
N SER A 187 -24.26 23.88 -10.67
CA SER A 187 -25.29 24.01 -11.70
C SER A 187 -25.72 22.65 -12.25
N ARG A 188 -24.75 21.73 -12.48
CA ARG A 188 -25.04 20.37 -12.91
C ARG A 188 -25.78 19.59 -11.80
N LEU A 189 -25.32 19.70 -10.55
CA LEU A 189 -25.98 19.08 -9.42
C LEU A 189 -27.42 19.61 -9.23
N ARG A 190 -27.64 20.93 -9.46
CA ARG A 190 -28.97 21.51 -9.46
C ARG A 190 -29.87 20.92 -10.55
N ALA A 191 -29.35 20.67 -11.74
CA ALA A 191 -30.09 20.03 -12.82
C ALA A 191 -30.49 18.60 -12.47
N GLU A 192 -29.57 17.80 -11.90
CA GLU A 192 -29.84 16.43 -11.47
C GLU A 192 -30.87 16.37 -10.33
N LEU A 193 -30.83 17.30 -9.39
CA LEU A 193 -31.77 17.35 -8.28
C LEU A 193 -33.20 17.69 -8.68
N ARG A 194 -33.44 18.27 -9.85
CA ARG A 194 -34.82 18.63 -10.33
C ARG A 194 -35.75 17.43 -10.36
N GLN A 195 -35.26 16.24 -10.72
CA GLN A 195 -36.06 15.04 -10.75
C GLN A 195 -36.56 14.56 -9.36
N TYR A 196 -35.93 15.06 -8.29
CA TYR A 196 -36.29 14.77 -6.90
C TYR A 196 -37.09 15.89 -6.22
N ALA A 197 -37.42 16.98 -6.92
CA ALA A 197 -38.05 18.17 -6.35
C ALA A 197 -39.41 17.92 -5.67
N SER A 198 -40.13 16.85 -6.04
CA SER A 198 -41.39 16.46 -5.40
C SER A 198 -41.19 15.71 -4.08
N ARG A 199 -39.98 15.21 -3.82
CA ARG A 199 -39.65 14.32 -2.70
C ARG A 199 -38.66 14.94 -1.72
N LEU A 200 -37.75 15.79 -2.23
CA LEU A 200 -36.64 16.33 -1.46
C LEU A 200 -36.73 17.86 -1.38
N ASP A 201 -36.55 18.37 -0.18
CA ASP A 201 -36.31 19.79 0.06
C ASP A 201 -34.81 20.06 -0.11
N VAL A 202 -34.43 21.01 -0.98
CA VAL A 202 -33.04 21.25 -1.37
C VAL A 202 -32.55 22.61 -0.94
N ASP A 203 -31.65 22.65 0.00
CA ASP A 203 -30.96 23.86 0.46
C ASP A 203 -29.65 24.06 -0.32
N TYR A 204 -29.54 25.14 -1.05
CA TYR A 204 -28.34 25.49 -1.80
C TYR A 204 -27.41 26.39 -0.96
N LEU A 205 -26.45 25.82 -0.28
CA LEU A 205 -25.39 26.52 0.43
C LEU A 205 -24.23 26.84 -0.54
N VAL A 206 -24.52 27.64 -1.54
CA VAL A 206 -23.62 28.01 -2.65
C VAL A 206 -23.30 29.49 -2.55
N GLY A 207 -22.03 29.86 -2.69
CA GLY A 207 -21.61 31.26 -2.68
C GLY A 207 -21.64 31.90 -1.27
N LEU A 208 -21.64 31.10 -0.23
CA LEU A 208 -21.49 31.58 1.15
C LEU A 208 -20.02 31.65 1.56
N PRO A 209 -19.62 32.55 2.46
CA PRO A 209 -18.36 32.45 3.18
C PRO A 209 -18.23 31.11 3.89
N LEU A 210 -17.01 30.59 4.02
CA LEU A 210 -16.78 29.27 4.60
C LEU A 210 -17.39 29.12 6.00
N ASN A 211 -17.26 30.14 6.85
CA ASN A 211 -17.80 30.10 8.22
C ASN A 211 -19.33 30.00 8.25
N ASP A 212 -20.01 30.70 7.33
CA ASP A 212 -21.46 30.67 7.20
C ASP A 212 -21.94 29.32 6.68
N THR A 213 -21.20 28.74 5.70
CA THR A 213 -21.43 27.37 5.22
C THR A 213 -21.32 26.37 6.35
N ILE A 214 -20.27 26.45 7.19
CA ILE A 214 -20.05 25.58 8.35
C ILE A 214 -21.19 25.76 9.36
N ALA A 215 -21.63 26.99 9.64
CA ALA A 215 -22.72 27.26 10.55
C ALA A 215 -24.06 26.68 10.04
N ALA A 216 -24.36 26.82 8.76
CA ALA A 216 -25.55 26.27 8.12
C ALA A 216 -25.56 24.74 8.17
N VAL A 217 -24.44 24.10 7.82
CA VAL A 217 -24.30 22.61 7.86
C VAL A 217 -24.50 22.07 9.27
N ARG A 218 -23.99 22.77 10.29
CA ARG A 218 -24.16 22.34 11.71
C ARG A 218 -25.63 22.30 12.16
N GLN A 219 -26.49 23.06 11.52
CA GLN A 219 -27.92 23.18 11.86
C GLN A 219 -28.81 22.23 11.05
N LEU A 220 -28.26 21.39 10.20
CA LEU A 220 -29.03 20.44 9.39
C LEU A 220 -29.79 19.44 10.28
N PRO A 221 -31.05 19.12 9.93
CA PRO A 221 -31.84 18.14 10.64
C PRO A 221 -31.33 16.70 10.36
N PRO A 222 -31.68 15.72 11.22
CA PRO A 222 -31.19 14.34 11.12
C PRO A 222 -31.62 13.58 9.84
N ASP A 223 -32.69 14.03 9.18
CA ASP A 223 -33.22 13.50 7.92
C ASP A 223 -32.59 14.15 6.69
N ALA A 224 -31.55 14.97 6.88
CA ALA A 224 -30.80 15.57 5.79
C ALA A 224 -29.59 14.72 5.37
N ILE A 225 -29.07 15.02 4.18
CA ILE A 225 -27.73 14.67 3.70
C ILE A 225 -27.03 15.90 3.14
N VAL A 226 -25.70 15.88 3.12
CA VAL A 226 -24.91 16.90 2.43
C VAL A 226 -24.39 16.34 1.10
N LEU A 227 -24.59 17.06 0.02
CA LEU A 227 -23.94 16.84 -1.27
C LEU A 227 -22.83 17.88 -1.45
N TYR A 228 -21.61 17.47 -1.33
CA TYR A 228 -20.43 18.32 -1.51
C TYR A 228 -19.95 18.25 -2.96
N ALA A 229 -20.14 19.33 -3.71
CA ALA A 229 -19.63 19.42 -5.07
C ALA A 229 -18.12 19.71 -5.06
N THR A 230 -17.76 20.96 -4.74
CA THR A 230 -16.38 21.42 -4.48
C THR A 230 -16.40 22.87 -4.01
N MET A 231 -15.32 23.35 -3.36
CA MET A 231 -15.18 24.74 -2.97
C MET A 231 -13.71 25.17 -3.08
N PHE A 232 -13.31 25.65 -4.26
CA PHE A 232 -12.00 26.25 -4.50
C PHE A 232 -11.93 27.71 -4.10
N ARG A 233 -13.09 28.38 -4.01
CA ARG A 233 -13.22 29.76 -3.55
C ARG A 233 -14.53 29.90 -2.80
N ASP A 234 -14.51 30.57 -1.66
CA ASP A 234 -15.74 30.83 -0.92
C ASP A 234 -16.48 32.10 -1.40
N GLY A 235 -17.63 32.42 -0.77
CA GLY A 235 -18.42 33.61 -1.09
C GLY A 235 -17.76 34.94 -0.74
N ALA A 236 -16.72 34.94 0.11
CA ALA A 236 -15.89 36.11 0.37
C ALA A 236 -14.74 36.27 -0.64
N GLY A 237 -14.63 35.37 -1.62
CA GLY A 237 -13.59 35.40 -2.63
C GLY A 237 -12.26 34.79 -2.18
N ILE A 238 -12.23 34.15 -1.03
CA ILE A 238 -11.01 33.55 -0.44
C ILE A 238 -10.72 32.22 -1.16
N PRO A 239 -9.51 32.04 -1.74
CA PRO A 239 -9.09 30.77 -2.31
C PRO A 239 -8.95 29.70 -1.20
N LEU A 240 -9.45 28.50 -1.44
CA LEU A 240 -9.49 27.40 -0.48
C LEU A 240 -9.02 26.09 -1.11
N MET A 241 -8.60 25.17 -0.24
CA MET A 241 -8.33 23.79 -0.62
C MET A 241 -9.60 22.95 -0.38
N PRO A 242 -10.27 22.45 -1.45
CA PRO A 242 -11.58 21.81 -1.31
C PRO A 242 -11.61 20.63 -0.34
N ARG A 243 -10.54 19.85 -0.28
CA ARG A 243 -10.42 18.71 0.65
C ARG A 243 -10.38 19.16 2.11
N GLU A 244 -9.71 20.27 2.40
CA GLU A 244 -9.66 20.83 3.78
C GLU A 244 -11.01 21.46 4.15
N VAL A 245 -11.68 22.10 3.19
CA VAL A 245 -13.06 22.58 3.39
C VAL A 245 -13.99 21.44 3.75
N LEU A 246 -13.96 20.35 2.98
CA LEU A 246 -14.75 19.17 3.27
C LEU A 246 -14.46 18.61 4.67
N ARG A 247 -13.18 18.53 5.06
CA ARG A 247 -12.81 18.04 6.40
C ARG A 247 -13.44 18.90 7.51
N LYS A 248 -13.42 20.22 7.36
CA LYS A 248 -14.05 21.14 8.32
C LYS A 248 -15.58 20.97 8.35
N ILE A 249 -16.21 20.81 7.20
CA ILE A 249 -17.66 20.58 7.07
C ILE A 249 -18.03 19.22 7.69
N ALA A 250 -17.36 18.15 7.34
CA ALA A 250 -17.64 16.80 7.83
C ALA A 250 -17.41 16.64 9.35
N ALA A 251 -16.48 17.45 9.91
CA ALA A 251 -16.23 17.47 11.36
C ALA A 251 -17.42 18.04 12.17
N VAL A 252 -18.19 18.94 11.58
CA VAL A 252 -19.33 19.59 12.24
C VAL A 252 -20.69 19.09 11.78
N SER A 253 -20.72 18.37 10.65
CA SER A 253 -21.96 17.87 10.05
C SER A 253 -22.62 16.84 10.98
N PRO A 254 -23.92 17.01 11.31
CA PRO A 254 -24.72 16.02 12.02
C PRO A 254 -25.23 14.91 11.09
N VAL A 255 -24.94 14.98 9.79
CA VAL A 255 -25.45 14.07 8.76
C VAL A 255 -24.34 13.66 7.80
N PRO A 256 -24.47 12.53 7.08
CA PRO A 256 -23.43 12.06 6.16
C PRO A 256 -23.25 12.99 4.97
N VAL A 257 -22.01 13.05 4.48
CA VAL A 257 -21.59 13.84 3.31
C VAL A 257 -21.31 12.92 2.15
N PHE A 258 -21.89 13.22 0.99
CA PHE A 258 -21.68 12.50 -0.28
C PHE A 258 -21.06 13.40 -1.34
N GLY A 259 -20.40 12.84 -2.33
CA GLY A 259 -19.77 13.60 -3.41
C GLY A 259 -19.15 12.69 -4.47
N VAL A 260 -18.45 13.27 -5.44
CA VAL A 260 -18.07 12.62 -6.70
C VAL A 260 -16.55 12.56 -6.96
N TYR A 261 -15.72 12.98 -5.99
CA TYR A 261 -14.26 13.00 -6.17
C TYR A 261 -13.56 12.03 -5.22
N GLU A 262 -12.66 11.21 -5.76
CA GLU A 262 -11.85 10.24 -5.01
C GLU A 262 -11.01 10.90 -3.91
N ALA A 263 -10.42 12.07 -4.19
CA ALA A 263 -9.63 12.84 -3.23
C ALA A 263 -10.37 13.24 -1.95
N TYR A 264 -11.69 13.18 -1.94
CA TYR A 264 -12.53 13.52 -0.78
C TYR A 264 -12.72 12.33 0.18
N LEU A 265 -12.48 11.11 -0.30
CA LEU A 265 -12.42 9.93 0.57
C LEU A 265 -11.27 10.10 1.57
N GLY A 266 -11.52 9.73 2.81
CA GLY A 266 -10.58 10.01 3.90
C GLY A 266 -10.59 11.43 4.47
N ALA A 267 -11.36 12.36 3.85
CA ALA A 267 -11.57 13.72 4.39
C ALA A 267 -12.96 13.91 5.01
N GLY A 268 -13.77 12.85 5.07
CA GLY A 268 -15.11 12.89 5.65
C GLY A 268 -16.23 12.63 4.65
N LEU A 269 -15.92 12.35 3.38
CA LEU A 269 -16.87 11.83 2.41
C LEU A 269 -17.32 10.42 2.82
N THR A 270 -18.62 10.16 2.81
CA THR A 270 -19.18 8.87 3.17
C THR A 270 -19.12 7.89 2.00
N ALA A 271 -19.63 8.30 0.85
CA ALA A 271 -19.62 7.51 -0.37
C ALA A 271 -19.94 8.40 -1.59
N GLY A 272 -19.74 7.85 -2.78
CA GLY A 272 -20.11 8.44 -4.05
C GLY A 272 -19.93 7.48 -5.21
N VAL A 273 -20.46 7.86 -6.38
CA VAL A 273 -20.15 7.22 -7.66
C VAL A 273 -19.05 8.05 -8.32
N ILE A 274 -17.86 7.52 -8.30
CA ILE A 274 -16.60 8.27 -8.47
C ILE A 274 -15.81 7.67 -9.62
N ALA A 275 -15.27 8.52 -10.48
CA ALA A 275 -14.29 8.10 -11.48
C ALA A 275 -12.90 8.06 -10.84
N SER A 276 -12.18 6.95 -11.01
CA SER A 276 -10.86 6.79 -10.42
C SER A 276 -9.83 7.70 -11.08
N ASP A 277 -9.12 8.49 -10.27
CA ASP A 277 -8.04 9.36 -10.70
C ASP A 277 -6.89 8.55 -11.32
N ALA A 278 -6.52 7.44 -10.71
CA ALA A 278 -5.48 6.55 -11.20
C ALA A 278 -5.85 5.92 -12.57
N SER A 279 -7.11 5.52 -12.75
CA SER A 279 -7.59 4.98 -14.03
C SER A 279 -7.52 6.00 -15.16
N GLN A 280 -7.86 7.27 -14.88
CA GLN A 280 -7.72 8.37 -15.84
C GLN A 280 -6.25 8.60 -16.22
N GLY A 281 -5.35 8.63 -15.23
CA GLY A 281 -3.92 8.76 -15.43
C GLY A 281 -3.36 7.66 -16.32
N ARG A 282 -3.69 6.40 -16.02
CA ARG A 282 -3.26 5.23 -16.80
C ARG A 282 -3.69 5.35 -18.27
N ARG A 283 -4.95 5.66 -18.54
CA ARG A 283 -5.44 5.84 -19.92
C ARG A 283 -4.76 6.99 -20.66
N ALA A 284 -4.51 8.10 -19.97
CA ALA A 284 -3.76 9.21 -20.56
C ALA A 284 -2.30 8.82 -20.85
N GLY A 285 -1.67 8.05 -19.98
CA GLY A 285 -0.33 7.49 -20.17
C GLY A 285 -0.25 6.53 -21.37
N GLU A 286 -1.23 5.65 -21.52
CA GLU A 286 -1.34 4.75 -22.68
C GLU A 286 -1.46 5.55 -24.00
N ILE A 287 -2.22 6.63 -24.02
CA ILE A 287 -2.32 7.54 -25.18
C ILE A 287 -0.97 8.18 -25.47
N ILE A 288 -0.27 8.67 -24.44
CA ILE A 288 1.06 9.29 -24.58
C ILE A 288 2.06 8.31 -25.17
N ALA A 289 2.10 7.09 -24.64
CA ALA A 289 2.99 6.04 -25.15
C ALA A 289 2.74 5.78 -26.64
N ARG A 290 1.50 5.57 -27.07
CA ARG A 290 1.12 5.38 -28.48
C ARG A 290 1.58 6.54 -29.38
N ILE A 291 1.49 7.77 -28.88
CA ILE A 291 1.94 8.96 -29.62
C ILE A 291 3.48 8.98 -29.73
N LEU A 292 4.19 8.63 -28.66
CA LEU A 292 5.65 8.54 -28.65
C LEU A 292 6.15 7.45 -29.63
N ASP A 293 5.39 6.37 -29.74
CA ASP A 293 5.65 5.26 -30.69
C ASP A 293 5.23 5.59 -32.14
N GLY A 294 4.72 6.84 -32.39
CA GLY A 294 4.47 7.38 -33.73
C GLY A 294 3.03 7.37 -34.18
N GLU A 295 2.07 6.99 -33.33
CA GLU A 295 0.66 7.05 -33.70
C GLU A 295 0.14 8.49 -33.70
N ALA A 296 -0.62 8.86 -34.72
CA ALA A 296 -1.16 10.23 -34.83
C ALA A 296 -2.25 10.48 -33.78
N PRO A 297 -2.23 11.61 -33.04
CA PRO A 297 -3.27 11.94 -32.04
C PRO A 297 -4.68 11.92 -32.61
N SER A 298 -4.86 12.35 -33.86
CA SER A 298 -6.16 12.33 -34.54
C SER A 298 -6.71 10.92 -34.81
N ALA A 299 -5.87 9.90 -34.88
CA ALA A 299 -6.27 8.50 -35.01
C ALA A 299 -6.73 7.91 -33.68
N ILE A 300 -6.16 8.38 -32.57
CA ILE A 300 -6.53 7.98 -31.22
C ILE A 300 -7.83 8.68 -30.79
N GLY A 301 -7.92 9.99 -31.00
CA GLY A 301 -9.10 10.80 -30.69
C GLY A 301 -9.40 10.92 -29.21
N LEU A 302 -10.69 10.81 -28.89
CA LEU A 302 -11.22 10.90 -27.53
C LEU A 302 -11.51 9.52 -26.97
N ILE A 303 -11.01 9.27 -25.78
CA ILE A 303 -11.31 8.05 -25.01
C ILE A 303 -12.10 8.46 -23.77
N GLU A 304 -13.23 7.81 -23.52
CA GLU A 304 -13.92 7.98 -22.24
C GLU A 304 -13.14 7.30 -21.13
N SER A 305 -13.12 7.94 -19.95
CA SER A 305 -12.56 7.30 -18.77
C SER A 305 -13.36 6.05 -18.41
N THR A 306 -12.79 5.23 -17.53
CA THR A 306 -13.54 4.11 -16.95
C THR A 306 -14.81 4.64 -16.31
N ALA A 307 -15.93 3.92 -16.49
CA ALA A 307 -17.19 4.29 -15.88
C ALA A 307 -17.01 4.55 -14.38
N PRO A 308 -17.60 5.63 -13.84
CA PRO A 308 -17.57 5.88 -12.41
C PRO A 308 -18.12 4.68 -11.63
N ASN A 309 -17.46 4.32 -10.53
CA ASN A 309 -17.86 3.22 -9.68
C ASN A 309 -18.21 3.70 -8.27
N CYS A 310 -18.97 2.89 -7.54
CA CYS A 310 -19.23 3.15 -6.13
C CYS A 310 -17.93 3.06 -5.34
N MET A 311 -17.62 4.12 -4.58
CA MET A 311 -16.55 4.14 -3.58
C MET A 311 -17.08 4.65 -2.26
N ALA A 312 -16.65 4.05 -1.14
CA ALA A 312 -17.11 4.41 0.21
C ALA A 312 -15.97 4.39 1.23
N ASP A 313 -16.01 5.30 2.20
CA ASP A 313 -15.11 5.30 3.36
C ASP A 313 -15.75 4.50 4.50
N TRP A 314 -15.16 3.35 4.81
CA TRP A 314 -15.66 2.45 5.86
C TRP A 314 -15.85 3.14 7.21
N ARG A 315 -14.94 4.06 7.59
CA ARG A 315 -15.01 4.80 8.86
C ARG A 315 -16.23 5.70 8.91
N GLN A 316 -16.63 6.28 7.77
CA GLN A 316 -17.83 7.10 7.67
C GLN A 316 -19.09 6.25 7.66
N LEU A 317 -19.08 5.09 6.99
CA LEU A 317 -20.18 4.14 7.05
C LEU A 317 -20.43 3.72 8.51
N ALA A 318 -19.36 3.34 9.22
CA ALA A 318 -19.44 2.97 10.64
C ALA A 318 -19.94 4.14 11.53
N LYS A 319 -19.42 5.36 11.31
CA LYS A 319 -19.86 6.58 12.03
C LYS A 319 -21.37 6.81 11.91
N TRP A 320 -21.92 6.59 10.73
CA TRP A 320 -23.35 6.85 10.45
C TRP A 320 -24.25 5.63 10.61
N GLY A 321 -23.71 4.49 11.04
CA GLY A 321 -24.45 3.24 11.19
C GLY A 321 -25.02 2.71 9.88
N ILE A 322 -24.36 2.97 8.77
CA ILE A 322 -24.76 2.51 7.43
C ILE A 322 -24.18 1.11 7.20
N SER A 323 -25.06 0.12 6.96
CA SER A 323 -24.62 -1.25 6.67
C SER A 323 -23.97 -1.35 5.30
N GLU A 324 -22.85 -2.05 5.21
CA GLU A 324 -22.18 -2.39 3.95
C GLU A 324 -23.10 -3.17 2.98
N THR A 325 -24.06 -3.90 3.51
CA THR A 325 -25.02 -4.68 2.68
C THR A 325 -25.96 -3.81 1.84
N LEU A 326 -26.05 -2.51 2.13
CA LEU A 326 -26.82 -1.55 1.34
C LEU A 326 -26.03 -1.04 0.13
N LEU A 327 -24.72 -1.20 0.11
CA LEU A 327 -23.87 -0.82 -1.02
C LEU A 327 -24.10 -1.75 -2.22
N PRO A 328 -23.84 -1.28 -3.44
CA PRO A 328 -23.68 -2.14 -4.61
C PRO A 328 -22.61 -3.21 -4.39
N GLY A 329 -22.75 -4.40 -4.98
CA GLY A 329 -21.80 -5.49 -4.80
C GLY A 329 -20.39 -5.23 -5.35
N ASP A 330 -20.28 -4.29 -6.27
CA ASP A 330 -19.05 -3.80 -6.90
C ASP A 330 -18.47 -2.54 -6.23
N CYS A 331 -19.06 -2.09 -5.11
CA CYS A 331 -18.60 -0.89 -4.39
C CYS A 331 -17.26 -1.13 -3.72
N GLU A 332 -16.28 -0.29 -4.02
CA GLU A 332 -14.97 -0.29 -3.39
C GLU A 332 -15.02 0.37 -2.00
N ILE A 333 -14.72 -0.38 -0.97
CA ILE A 333 -14.73 0.10 0.41
C ILE A 333 -13.29 0.36 0.85
N LEU A 334 -12.98 1.64 1.03
CA LEU A 334 -11.66 2.12 1.41
C LEU A 334 -11.55 2.35 2.93
N PHE A 335 -10.32 2.45 3.44
CA PHE A 335 -10.00 2.77 4.85
C PHE A 335 -10.64 1.82 5.86
N ARG A 336 -10.83 0.56 5.47
CA ARG A 336 -11.29 -0.47 6.40
C ARG A 336 -10.18 -0.78 7.39
N ASP A 337 -10.44 -0.50 8.67
CA ASP A 337 -9.56 -0.93 9.74
C ASP A 337 -9.62 -2.46 9.84
N VAL A 338 -8.60 -3.10 9.30
CA VAL A 338 -8.44 -4.55 9.45
C VAL A 338 -8.24 -4.82 10.93
N THR A 339 -9.17 -5.48 11.57
CA THR A 339 -9.04 -5.82 12.99
C THR A 339 -7.78 -6.64 13.21
N VAL A 340 -7.15 -6.50 14.40
CA VAL A 340 -5.96 -7.28 14.78
C VAL A 340 -6.24 -8.77 14.58
N TRP A 341 -7.49 -9.20 14.81
CA TRP A 341 -7.93 -10.56 14.59
C TRP A 341 -7.91 -10.97 13.11
N GLU A 342 -8.43 -10.17 12.20
CA GLU A 342 -8.43 -10.47 10.77
C GLU A 342 -7.01 -10.52 10.20
N LYS A 343 -6.14 -9.59 10.63
CA LYS A 343 -4.76 -9.50 10.16
C LYS A 343 -3.86 -10.61 10.70
N TYR A 344 -4.06 -11.01 11.97
CA TYR A 344 -3.14 -11.89 12.69
C TYR A 344 -3.77 -13.20 13.16
N ARG A 345 -5.01 -13.55 12.75
CA ARG A 345 -5.73 -14.73 13.21
C ARG A 345 -4.91 -16.02 13.14
N TRP A 346 -4.19 -16.24 12.06
CA TRP A 346 -3.36 -17.41 11.88
C TRP A 346 -2.14 -17.43 12.80
N GLN A 347 -1.50 -16.27 13.00
CA GLN A 347 -0.39 -16.11 13.94
C GLN A 347 -0.88 -16.29 15.38
N ILE A 348 -2.03 -15.71 15.74
CA ILE A 348 -2.63 -15.89 17.08
C ILE A 348 -2.96 -17.35 17.33
N LEU A 349 -3.59 -18.04 16.36
CA LEU A 349 -3.89 -19.48 16.47
C LEU A 349 -2.63 -20.32 16.57
N LEU A 350 -1.59 -20.02 15.82
CA LEU A 350 -0.29 -20.69 15.90
C LEU A 350 0.36 -20.53 17.29
N ILE A 351 0.35 -19.30 17.83
CA ILE A 351 0.88 -19.01 19.16
C ILE A 351 0.10 -19.77 20.23
N LEU A 352 -1.23 -19.77 20.15
CA LEU A 352 -2.08 -20.53 21.06
C LEU A 352 -1.80 -22.04 21.00
N LEU A 353 -1.61 -22.57 19.79
CA LEU A 353 -1.25 -23.99 19.59
C LEU A 353 0.12 -24.32 20.20
N LEU A 354 1.10 -23.43 20.04
CA LEU A 354 2.43 -23.58 20.63
C LEU A 354 2.37 -23.56 22.15
N ILE A 355 1.61 -22.62 22.73
CA ILE A 355 1.40 -22.54 24.19
C ILE A 355 0.72 -23.81 24.70
N LEU A 356 -0.29 -24.31 23.99
CA LEU A 356 -0.99 -25.55 24.35
C LEU A 356 -0.04 -26.75 24.28
N ALA A 357 0.77 -26.85 23.22
CA ALA A 357 1.78 -27.92 23.08
C ALA A 357 2.84 -27.86 24.17
N GLN A 358 3.34 -26.66 24.51
CA GLN A 358 4.27 -26.48 25.63
C GLN A 358 3.65 -26.88 26.96
N SER A 359 2.42 -26.45 27.21
CA SER A 359 1.69 -26.77 28.44
C SER A 359 1.46 -28.28 28.58
N LEU A 360 1.07 -28.95 27.49
CA LEU A 360 0.94 -30.40 27.42
C LEU A 360 2.27 -31.09 27.68
N MET A 361 3.35 -30.63 27.08
CA MET A 361 4.69 -31.19 27.29
C MET A 361 5.15 -31.02 28.73
N ILE A 362 4.92 -29.86 29.34
CA ILE A 362 5.23 -29.64 30.77
C ILE A 362 4.40 -30.56 31.65
N ALA A 363 3.10 -30.74 31.35
CA ALA A 363 2.23 -31.66 32.10
C ALA A 363 2.71 -33.10 31.97
N LEU A 364 3.06 -33.57 30.76
CA LEU A 364 3.60 -34.90 30.53
C LEU A 364 4.95 -35.14 31.25
N LEU A 365 5.82 -34.13 31.20
CA LEU A 365 7.10 -34.19 31.94
C LEU A 365 6.88 -34.22 33.47
N ALA A 366 5.91 -33.45 33.98
CA ALA A 366 5.56 -33.46 35.39
C ALA A 366 4.98 -34.81 35.83
N LEU A 367 4.11 -35.42 35.01
CA LEU A 367 3.57 -36.75 35.23
C LEU A 367 4.66 -37.81 35.17
N HIS A 368 5.56 -37.73 34.19
CA HIS A 368 6.68 -38.63 34.07
C HIS A 368 7.63 -38.53 35.26
N ARG A 369 7.97 -37.32 35.70
CA ARG A 369 8.77 -37.11 36.93
C ARG A 369 8.08 -37.63 38.17
N ARG A 370 6.75 -37.50 38.29
CA ARG A 370 5.99 -38.11 39.42
C ARG A 370 6.08 -39.61 39.38
N ARG A 371 5.90 -40.26 38.22
CA ARG A 371 6.05 -41.72 38.07
C ARG A 371 7.47 -42.19 38.43
N LEU A 372 8.49 -41.48 37.96
CA LEU A 372 9.88 -41.79 38.31
C LEU A 372 10.18 -41.66 39.81
N ARG A 373 9.64 -40.61 40.45
CA ARG A 373 9.78 -40.41 41.89
C ARG A 373 9.11 -41.54 42.71
N LEU A 374 7.91 -41.97 42.28
CA LEU A 374 7.20 -43.09 42.92
C LEU A 374 7.97 -44.40 42.74
N ALA A 375 8.43 -44.68 41.51
CA ALA A 375 9.23 -45.85 41.22
C ALA A 375 10.58 -45.83 41.99
N GLN A 376 11.23 -44.68 42.12
CA GLN A 376 12.44 -44.50 42.93
C GLN A 376 12.17 -44.69 44.42
N ALA A 377 11.00 -44.25 44.92
CA ALA A 377 10.61 -44.47 46.31
C ALA A 377 10.38 -45.97 46.59
N GLU A 378 9.65 -46.66 45.68
CA GLU A 378 9.46 -48.13 45.77
C GLU A 378 10.79 -48.87 45.67
N LEU A 379 11.67 -48.44 44.74
CA LEU A 379 13.00 -49.05 44.63
C LEU A 379 13.83 -48.82 45.88
N LYS A 380 13.81 -47.64 46.49
CA LYS A 380 14.51 -47.34 47.77
C LYS A 380 13.96 -48.15 48.89
N THR A 381 12.61 -48.32 48.99
CA THR A 381 12.05 -49.21 50.04
C THR A 381 12.41 -50.67 49.79
N ALA A 382 12.41 -51.17 48.56
CA ALA A 382 12.83 -52.49 48.20
C ALA A 382 14.35 -52.72 48.48
N TYR A 383 15.18 -51.72 48.16
CA TYR A 383 16.60 -51.72 48.46
C TYR A 383 16.87 -51.71 50.01
N ALA A 384 16.09 -50.89 50.76
CA ALA A 384 16.22 -50.86 52.23
C ALA A 384 15.87 -52.20 52.84
N LEU A 385 14.74 -52.81 52.40
CA LEU A 385 14.37 -54.18 52.85
C LEU A 385 15.38 -55.22 52.44
N ARG A 386 15.94 -55.11 51.21
CA ARG A 386 17.02 -56.03 50.75
C ARG A 386 18.34 -55.84 51.54
N THR A 387 18.71 -54.56 51.80
CA THR A 387 19.93 -54.25 52.57
C THR A 387 19.78 -54.72 54.02
N GLU A 388 18.59 -54.58 54.61
CA GLU A 388 18.32 -55.13 55.94
C GLU A 388 18.39 -56.63 55.93
N SER A 389 17.82 -57.29 54.90
CA SER A 389 17.96 -58.78 54.72
C SER A 389 19.40 -59.19 54.47
N GLU A 390 20.18 -58.45 53.62
CA GLU A 390 21.59 -58.71 53.36
C GLU A 390 22.44 -58.36 54.55
N GLN A 391 22.10 -57.30 55.32
CA GLN A 391 22.77 -57.01 56.60
C GLN A 391 22.54 -58.13 57.62
N ASN A 392 21.30 -58.60 57.71
CA ASN A 392 20.98 -59.73 58.56
C ASN A 392 21.70 -61.01 58.10
N ALA A 393 21.75 -61.25 56.77
CA ALA A 393 22.51 -62.34 56.19
C ALA A 393 24.02 -62.12 56.33
N SER A 394 24.51 -60.85 56.24
CA SER A 394 25.93 -60.50 56.40
C SER A 394 26.39 -60.51 57.84
N VAL A 395 25.50 -60.18 58.77
CA VAL A 395 25.75 -60.38 60.19
C VAL A 395 25.91 -61.91 60.51
N LEU A 396 25.05 -62.69 59.86
CA LEU A 396 25.18 -64.15 59.95
C LEU A 396 26.45 -64.66 59.26
N ARG A 397 26.77 -64.10 58.02
CA ARG A 397 28.04 -64.41 57.35
C ARG A 397 29.26 -63.82 58.03
N ARG A 398 29.19 -62.62 58.61
CA ARG A 398 30.31 -62.02 59.39
C ARG A 398 30.56 -62.75 60.69
N ARG A 399 29.55 -63.34 61.25
CA ARG A 399 29.79 -64.32 62.37
C ARG A 399 30.56 -65.57 61.89
N LEU A 400 30.40 -65.93 60.62
CA LEU A 400 31.06 -67.03 59.98
C LEU A 400 32.43 -66.69 59.34
N MET A 401 32.59 -65.39 58.88
CA MET A 401 33.83 -64.99 58.21
C MET A 401 34.66 -63.96 58.99
N ARG A 402 34.47 -63.80 60.23
CA ARG A 402 35.26 -62.93 61.10
C ARG A 402 36.75 -63.32 61.19
N PHE A 403 37.18 -64.32 60.44
CA PHE A 403 38.55 -64.79 60.41
C PHE A 403 39.28 -64.65 59.06
N SER A 404 38.66 -64.05 58.05
CA SER A 404 39.40 -63.90 56.81
C SER A 404 39.13 -62.54 56.13
N ARG A 405 40.16 -61.74 56.20
CA ARG A 405 40.43 -60.53 55.38
C ARG A 405 39.77 -59.20 55.73
N GLU A 406 40.28 -58.58 56.76
CA GLU A 406 40.54 -57.15 56.74
C GLU A 406 41.70 -56.85 55.77
N ARG A 407 41.38 -55.96 54.87
CA ARG A 407 42.21 -55.04 54.09
C ARG A 407 41.95 -55.10 52.59
N SER A 408 41.67 -54.01 52.15
CA SER A 408 41.77 -53.53 50.78
C SER A 408 40.44 -53.43 50.02
N MET A 409 39.84 -52.27 49.98
CA MET A 409 39.21 -51.61 48.82
C MET A 409 38.12 -50.58 49.19
N GLY A 410 38.54 -49.52 49.82
CA GLY A 410 37.61 -48.42 50.13
C GLY A 410 37.86 -47.05 49.42
N ALA A 411 39.05 -46.92 48.82
CA ALA A 411 39.48 -45.55 48.42
C ALA A 411 39.37 -45.23 46.93
N MET A 412 39.01 -46.15 46.05
CA MET A 412 39.14 -45.90 44.60
C MET A 412 37.84 -45.48 43.87
N VAL A 413 36.66 -45.87 44.38
CA VAL A 413 35.41 -45.70 43.66
C VAL A 413 34.86 -44.23 43.71
N THR A 414 35.15 -43.54 44.83
CA THR A 414 34.61 -42.15 45.02
C THR A 414 35.32 -41.14 44.13
N THR A 415 36.60 -41.31 43.86
CA THR A 415 37.39 -40.40 43.01
C THR A 415 36.96 -40.47 41.53
N ILE A 416 36.67 -41.69 41.05
CA ILE A 416 36.30 -41.93 39.64
C ILE A 416 34.94 -41.37 39.31
N SER A 417 33.95 -41.49 40.20
CA SER A 417 32.60 -40.93 39.97
C SER A 417 32.61 -39.41 39.93
N HIS A 418 33.45 -38.74 40.71
CA HIS A 418 33.58 -37.28 40.70
C HIS A 418 34.26 -36.77 39.43
N GLU A 419 35.28 -37.49 38.94
CA GLU A 419 36.02 -37.10 37.74
C GLU A 419 35.20 -37.26 36.47
N ILE A 420 34.22 -38.16 36.38
CA ILE A 420 33.34 -38.33 35.21
C ILE A 420 32.17 -37.34 35.25
N SER A 421 31.61 -37.04 36.42
CA SER A 421 30.47 -36.13 36.55
C SER A 421 30.81 -34.67 36.17
N GLN A 422 32.05 -34.24 36.40
CA GLN A 422 32.49 -32.88 36.08
C GLN A 422 32.43 -32.53 34.58
N PRO A 423 33.04 -33.29 33.66
CA PRO A 423 32.97 -32.99 32.23
C PRO A 423 31.56 -33.15 31.69
N LEU A 424 30.72 -34.07 32.17
CA LEU A 424 29.33 -34.24 31.73
C LEU A 424 28.47 -33.04 32.10
N THR A 425 28.62 -32.48 33.30
CA THR A 425 27.93 -31.25 33.72
C THR A 425 28.39 -30.05 32.88
N ALA A 426 29.65 -29.95 32.52
CA ALA A 426 30.19 -28.90 31.67
C ALA A 426 29.65 -29.02 30.24
N ILE A 427 29.53 -30.22 29.67
CA ILE A 427 28.89 -30.45 28.36
C ILE A 427 27.44 -29.96 28.37
N GLN A 428 26.68 -30.32 29.40
CA GLN A 428 25.29 -29.91 29.53
C GLN A 428 25.12 -28.39 29.61
N ASN A 429 25.97 -27.70 30.35
CA ASN A 429 25.96 -26.24 30.49
C ASN A 429 26.32 -25.53 29.17
N TYR A 430 27.34 -26.01 28.45
CA TYR A 430 27.73 -25.44 27.17
C TYR A 430 26.69 -25.71 26.08
N ALA A 431 26.07 -26.90 26.07
CA ALA A 431 24.98 -27.22 25.14
C ALA A 431 23.76 -26.33 25.38
N GLN A 432 23.39 -26.10 26.64
CA GLN A 432 22.32 -25.17 26.98
C GLN A 432 22.66 -23.72 26.59
N ALA A 433 23.89 -23.27 26.77
CA ALA A 433 24.37 -21.97 26.36
C ALA A 433 24.33 -21.80 24.83
N ALA A 434 24.73 -22.84 24.09
CA ALA A 434 24.66 -22.87 22.63
C ALA A 434 23.23 -22.80 22.13
N MET A 435 22.32 -23.56 22.70
CA MET A 435 20.89 -23.51 22.35
C MET A 435 20.24 -22.14 22.62
N ARG A 436 20.52 -21.56 23.79
CA ARG A 436 20.02 -20.18 24.09
C ARG A 436 20.57 -19.18 23.11
N ARG A 437 21.84 -19.25 22.75
CA ARG A 437 22.47 -18.31 21.82
C ARG A 437 21.90 -18.45 20.42
N PHE A 438 21.66 -19.65 19.94
CA PHE A 438 21.01 -19.93 18.66
C PHE A 438 19.60 -19.37 18.59
N GLN A 439 18.85 -19.36 19.69
CA GLN A 439 17.49 -18.79 19.75
C GLN A 439 17.48 -17.27 19.80
N THR A 440 18.52 -16.64 20.37
CA THR A 440 18.56 -15.19 20.61
C THR A 440 19.24 -14.42 19.47
N ASP A 441 20.26 -15.02 18.86
CA ASP A 441 21.02 -14.42 17.75
C ASP A 441 21.53 -15.49 16.78
N PRO A 442 20.72 -15.92 15.81
CA PRO A 442 21.08 -16.94 14.83
C PRO A 442 22.25 -16.58 13.91
N GLY A 443 22.65 -15.33 13.86
CA GLY A 443 23.72 -14.80 13.00
C GLY A 443 25.14 -14.95 13.56
N ASP A 444 25.28 -15.07 14.87
CA ASP A 444 26.61 -15.18 15.55
C ASP A 444 27.14 -16.60 15.51
N LYS A 445 27.54 -17.03 14.31
CA LYS A 445 28.15 -18.36 14.08
C LYS A 445 29.46 -18.56 14.82
N SER A 446 30.24 -17.51 15.06
CA SER A 446 31.56 -17.60 15.70
C SER A 446 31.45 -18.07 17.14
N LYS A 447 30.50 -17.52 17.89
CA LYS A 447 30.29 -17.87 19.30
C LYS A 447 29.63 -19.24 19.48
N LEU A 448 28.84 -19.66 18.50
CA LEU A 448 28.27 -21.01 18.47
C LEU A 448 29.36 -22.06 18.25
N ILE A 449 30.28 -21.83 17.32
CA ILE A 449 31.44 -22.69 17.05
C ILE A 449 32.33 -22.77 18.29
N GLU A 450 32.59 -21.67 19.01
CA GLU A 450 33.35 -21.67 20.26
C GLU A 450 32.71 -22.56 21.32
N LEU A 451 31.38 -22.49 21.48
CA LEU A 451 30.66 -23.31 22.46
C LEU A 451 30.64 -24.79 22.07
N LEU A 452 30.50 -25.11 20.79
CA LEU A 452 30.61 -26.47 20.27
C LEU A 452 32.01 -27.05 20.49
N GLY A 453 33.07 -26.27 20.26
CA GLY A 453 34.45 -26.69 20.55
C GLY A 453 34.70 -26.95 22.05
N LYS A 454 34.03 -26.17 22.94
CA LYS A 454 34.09 -26.47 24.41
C LYS A 454 33.36 -27.75 24.77
N ILE A 455 32.25 -28.08 24.10
CA ILE A 455 31.55 -29.36 24.28
C ILE A 455 32.44 -30.53 23.85
N GLU A 456 33.06 -30.42 22.65
CA GLU A 456 33.98 -31.42 22.11
C GLU A 456 35.14 -31.68 23.04
N GLY A 457 35.84 -30.67 23.53
CA GLY A 457 36.95 -30.82 24.47
C GLY A 457 36.56 -31.44 25.82
N GLN A 458 35.31 -31.21 26.30
CA GLN A 458 34.83 -31.85 27.51
C GLN A 458 34.40 -33.32 27.26
N ALA A 459 33.90 -33.63 26.07
CA ALA A 459 33.59 -35.03 25.68
C ALA A 459 34.85 -35.86 25.52
N GLU A 460 35.91 -35.32 24.92
CA GLU A 460 37.22 -35.96 24.85
C GLU A 460 37.81 -36.24 26.25
N ARG A 461 37.66 -35.28 27.18
CA ARG A 461 38.11 -35.40 28.55
C ARG A 461 37.37 -36.50 29.30
N ALA A 462 36.04 -36.61 29.12
CA ALA A 462 35.24 -37.71 29.69
C ALA A 462 35.64 -39.08 29.12
N GLY A 463 35.92 -39.14 27.81
CA GLY A 463 36.42 -40.31 27.12
C GLY A 463 37.78 -40.81 27.67
N ALA A 464 38.72 -39.89 27.86
CA ALA A 464 40.05 -40.19 28.41
C ALA A 464 40.00 -40.71 29.85
N ILE A 465 39.08 -40.19 30.69
CA ILE A 465 38.86 -40.68 32.05
C ILE A 465 38.30 -42.11 32.01
N THR A 466 37.32 -42.39 31.15
CA THR A 466 36.70 -43.70 30.98
C THR A 466 37.73 -44.77 30.51
N GLN A 467 38.62 -44.36 29.60
CA GLN A 467 39.69 -45.23 29.09
C GLN A 467 40.74 -45.57 30.16
N ARG A 468 41.10 -44.58 30.98
CA ARG A 468 42.00 -44.84 32.17
C ARG A 468 41.38 -45.80 33.17
N VAL A 469 40.08 -45.63 33.44
CA VAL A 469 39.36 -46.55 34.35
C VAL A 469 39.35 -47.98 33.79
N ARG A 470 39.10 -48.09 32.47
CA ARG A 470 39.07 -49.37 31.77
C ARG A 470 40.42 -50.07 31.82
N SER A 471 41.55 -49.38 31.64
CA SER A 471 42.91 -49.96 31.72
C SER A 471 43.30 -50.42 33.13
N LEU A 472 42.83 -49.72 34.16
CA LEU A 472 43.04 -50.12 35.57
C LEU A 472 42.22 -51.33 35.94
N ILE A 473 41.04 -51.56 35.35
CA ILE A 473 40.24 -52.77 35.59
C ILE A 473 40.85 -53.99 34.86
N THR A 474 41.22 -53.78 33.56
CA THR A 474 41.78 -54.91 32.75
C THR A 474 43.19 -55.32 33.13
N SER A 475 44.00 -54.45 33.72
CA SER A 475 45.34 -54.83 34.22
C SER A 475 45.31 -55.69 35.51
N ARG A 476 44.13 -55.78 36.15
CA ARG A 476 43.94 -56.51 37.40
C ARG A 476 43.40 -57.95 37.22
N ASP A 477 42.77 -58.26 36.11
CA ASP A 477 42.33 -59.60 35.72
C ASP A 477 43.46 -60.42 35.10
N ALA A 478 44.66 -59.82 34.99
CA ALA A 478 45.86 -60.45 34.46
C ALA A 478 46.92 -60.75 35.55
N GLN A 479 46.60 -60.55 36.83
CA GLN A 479 47.39 -61.01 37.98
C GLN A 479 46.53 -61.91 38.92
#